data_f3b32ded30d80d37365d617a4bce4fbb
#
_entry.id   f3b32ded30d80d37365d617a4bce4fbb
#
_cell.length_a   1.000
_cell.length_b   1.000
_cell.length_c   1.000
_cell.angle_alpha   90.00
_cell.angle_beta   90.00
_cell.angle_gamma   90.00
#
_symmetry.space_group_name_H-M   'P 1'
#
loop_
_entity.id
_entity.type
_entity.pdbx_description
1 polymer ?
#
loop_
_entity_poly.entity_id
_entity_poly.type
_entity_poly.pdbx_seq_one_letter_code
_entity_poly.pdbx_strand_id
1 'polypeptide(L)'
;MVRVQALDAKFIGDHMGGVAVTLKDARTGAGLANGLTKGGTGDNQRIIRAPRTRGGGVTDSATAGFEAILDLKEPTLVRAEAAGPMGKPRASIRVTSELWVIPGRDILGDGWILTLPGLVVEPTASSTPEGAVTITAKVALMYGCPIEKGGRGTRPISPGSAEPEAS
;
A
#
# COMPACT_ATOMS: atom_id res chain seq x y z
N MET A 1 14.45 5.67 5.08
CA MET A 1 13.30 4.79 5.43
C MET A 1 12.20 4.95 4.39
N VAL A 2 11.70 3.86 3.79
CA VAL A 2 10.54 3.82 2.88
C VAL A 2 9.45 2.99 3.53
N ARG A 3 8.20 3.46 3.48
CA ARG A 3 7.04 2.76 4.04
C ARG A 3 5.93 2.69 3.01
N VAL A 4 5.04 1.69 3.15
CA VAL A 4 3.91 1.53 2.25
C VAL A 4 2.62 1.42 3.06
N GLN A 5 1.70 2.32 2.78
CA GLN A 5 0.42 2.46 3.47
C GLN A 5 -0.73 2.15 2.53
N ALA A 6 -1.77 1.49 3.03
CA ALA A 6 -3.04 1.39 2.32
C ALA A 6 -3.78 2.73 2.40
N LEU A 7 -4.43 3.14 1.31
CA LEU A 7 -5.20 4.38 1.24
C LEU A 7 -6.24 4.43 2.38
N ASP A 8 -6.24 5.54 3.12
CA ASP A 8 -7.09 5.80 4.29
C ASP A 8 -7.05 4.70 5.36
N ALA A 9 -5.94 3.97 5.44
CA ALA A 9 -5.81 2.82 6.32
C ALA A 9 -4.40 2.70 6.90
N LYS A 10 -4.03 1.50 7.32
CA LYS A 10 -2.77 1.20 8.02
C LYS A 10 -1.65 0.84 7.05
N PHE A 11 -0.44 0.69 7.59
CA PHE A 11 0.72 0.22 6.84
C PHE A 11 0.60 -1.28 6.52
N ILE A 12 1.23 -1.69 5.41
CA ILE A 12 1.22 -3.08 4.95
C ILE A 12 2.47 -3.76 5.53
N GLY A 13 2.24 -4.63 6.51
CA GLY A 13 3.29 -5.31 7.26
C GLY A 13 3.47 -6.78 6.92
N ASP A 14 4.22 -7.47 7.78
CA ASP A 14 4.61 -8.89 7.63
C ASP A 14 3.43 -9.83 7.48
N HIS A 15 2.31 -9.54 8.14
CA HIS A 15 1.05 -10.30 8.04
C HIS A 15 0.55 -10.44 6.60
N MET A 16 0.82 -9.45 5.74
CA MET A 16 0.49 -9.48 4.31
C MET A 16 1.68 -9.85 3.43
N GLY A 17 2.76 -10.37 4.02
CA GLY A 17 4.01 -10.72 3.33
C GLY A 17 4.89 -9.51 2.99
N GLY A 18 4.57 -8.34 3.53
CA GLY A 18 5.27 -7.10 3.22
C GLY A 18 5.00 -6.59 1.79
N VAL A 19 5.76 -5.59 1.41
CA VAL A 19 5.74 -4.98 0.06
C VAL A 19 7.16 -4.96 -0.47
N ALA A 20 7.36 -5.39 -1.71
CA ALA A 20 8.64 -5.28 -2.40
C ALA A 20 8.88 -3.82 -2.79
N VAL A 21 10.02 -3.27 -2.37
CA VAL A 21 10.45 -1.91 -2.67
C VAL A 21 11.71 -1.95 -3.51
N THR A 22 11.74 -1.17 -4.58
CA THR A 22 12.93 -0.96 -5.41
C THR A 22 13.17 0.53 -5.55
N LEU A 23 14.40 0.97 -5.28
CA LEU A 23 14.85 2.34 -5.45
C LEU A 23 15.79 2.40 -6.65
N LYS A 24 15.54 3.33 -7.56
CA LYS A 24 16.34 3.56 -8.77
C LYS A 24 16.63 5.05 -8.93
N ASP A 25 17.76 5.36 -9.53
CA ASP A 25 17.97 6.70 -10.09
C ASP A 25 16.97 6.93 -11.23
N ALA A 26 16.11 7.94 -11.11
CA ALA A 26 15.03 8.17 -12.07
C ALA A 26 15.54 8.61 -13.46
N ARG A 27 16.74 9.19 -13.53
CA ARG A 27 17.36 9.69 -14.75
C ARG A 27 18.07 8.58 -15.51
N THR A 28 18.81 7.73 -14.81
CA THR A 28 19.66 6.69 -15.44
C THR A 28 19.01 5.31 -15.43
N GLY A 29 18.03 5.09 -14.55
CA GLY A 29 17.43 3.77 -14.30
C GLY A 29 18.31 2.85 -13.44
N ALA A 30 19.47 3.31 -12.98
CA ALA A 30 20.37 2.50 -12.17
C ALA A 30 19.70 2.10 -10.85
N GLY A 31 19.83 0.83 -10.47
CA GLY A 31 19.34 0.32 -9.19
C GLY A 31 20.18 0.86 -8.03
N LEU A 32 19.52 1.41 -7.02
CA LEU A 32 20.15 1.95 -5.83
C LEU A 32 19.98 1.04 -4.61
N ALA A 33 18.79 0.49 -4.42
CA ALA A 33 18.49 -0.46 -3.36
C ALA A 33 17.21 -1.23 -3.67
N ASN A 34 17.05 -2.41 -3.07
CA ASN A 34 15.82 -3.18 -3.11
C ASN A 34 15.64 -4.01 -1.83
N GLY A 35 14.40 -4.31 -1.48
CA GLY A 35 14.09 -5.15 -0.33
C GLY A 35 12.60 -5.25 -0.07
N LEU A 36 12.25 -5.81 1.09
CA LEU A 36 10.86 -5.93 1.54
C LEU A 36 10.64 -5.03 2.75
N THR A 37 9.44 -4.44 2.83
CA THR A 37 8.99 -3.82 4.08
C THR A 37 8.80 -4.90 5.13
N LYS A 38 9.28 -4.64 6.35
CA LYS A 38 9.14 -5.54 7.51
C LYS A 38 8.58 -4.76 8.69
N GLY A 39 7.78 -5.43 9.52
CA GLY A 39 7.17 -4.88 10.71
C GLY A 39 5.65 -4.96 10.73
N GLY A 40 5.05 -4.31 11.72
CA GLY A 40 3.60 -4.31 11.95
C GLY A 40 2.83 -3.29 11.14
N THR A 41 1.51 -3.30 11.28
CA THR A 41 0.62 -2.38 10.56
C THR A 41 0.59 -0.96 11.16
N GLY A 42 1.31 -0.72 12.26
CA GLY A 42 1.32 0.54 12.99
C GLY A 42 0.19 0.70 14.02
N ASP A 43 0.28 1.72 14.85
CA ASP A 43 -0.63 1.96 15.97
C ASP A 43 -1.99 2.49 15.51
N ASN A 44 -3.08 1.88 16.03
CA ASN A 44 -4.45 2.24 15.68
C ASN A 44 -4.84 3.66 16.13
N GLN A 45 -4.36 4.06 17.31
CA GLN A 45 -4.71 5.39 17.86
C GLN A 45 -4.09 6.47 16.99
N ARG A 46 -2.80 6.34 16.67
CA ARG A 46 -2.06 7.34 15.88
C ARG A 46 -2.54 7.43 14.43
N ILE A 47 -2.78 6.28 13.78
CA ILE A 47 -3.06 6.24 12.33
C ILE A 47 -4.52 6.55 12.03
N ILE A 48 -5.45 6.03 12.87
CA ILE A 48 -6.87 5.97 12.53
C ILE A 48 -7.75 6.87 13.40
N ARG A 49 -7.45 6.97 14.71
CA ARG A 49 -8.37 7.61 15.67
C ARG A 49 -7.96 9.02 16.03
N ALA A 50 -6.67 9.28 16.18
CA ALA A 50 -6.21 10.60 16.56
C ALA A 50 -6.36 11.58 15.41
N PRO A 51 -6.76 12.83 15.67
CA PRO A 51 -6.69 13.90 14.67
C PRO A 51 -5.25 14.05 14.18
N ARG A 52 -5.08 14.17 12.87
CA ARG A 52 -3.75 14.42 12.30
C ARG A 52 -3.35 15.86 12.56
N THR A 53 -2.26 16.05 13.29
CA THR A 53 -1.63 17.35 13.48
C THR A 53 -0.52 17.56 12.45
N ARG A 54 -0.33 18.79 12.01
CA ARG A 54 0.76 19.14 11.07
C ARG A 54 2.11 18.79 11.72
N GLY A 55 2.92 17.97 11.05
CA GLY A 55 4.22 17.51 11.56
C GLY A 55 4.18 16.42 12.63
N GLY A 56 2.99 15.95 13.00
CA GLY A 56 2.84 14.80 13.90
C GLY A 56 3.13 13.50 13.16
N GLY A 57 4.07 12.68 13.71
CA GLY A 57 4.38 11.36 13.16
C GLY A 57 3.27 10.35 13.46
N VAL A 58 2.96 9.51 12.48
CA VAL A 58 1.95 8.43 12.60
C VAL A 58 2.60 7.06 12.80
N THR A 59 3.91 6.95 12.65
CA THR A 59 4.65 5.69 12.76
C THR A 59 5.42 5.58 14.08
N ASP A 60 5.83 4.39 14.39
CA ASP A 60 6.74 4.02 15.48
C ASP A 60 7.80 3.03 14.97
N SER A 61 8.67 2.55 15.86
CA SER A 61 9.73 1.61 15.52
C SER A 61 9.21 0.23 15.07
N ALA A 62 7.99 -0.14 15.45
CA ALA A 62 7.36 -1.40 15.07
C ALA A 62 6.59 -1.30 13.73
N THR A 63 6.37 -0.10 13.21
CA THR A 63 5.63 0.12 11.98
C THR A 63 6.45 -0.31 10.76
N ALA A 64 5.85 -1.11 9.89
CA ALA A 64 6.50 -1.70 8.71
C ALA A 64 7.22 -0.66 7.86
N GLY A 65 8.42 -0.99 7.44
CA GLY A 65 9.25 -0.17 6.56
C GLY A 65 10.41 -0.94 5.96
N PHE A 66 11.01 -0.35 4.95
CA PHE A 66 12.24 -0.77 4.33
C PHE A 66 13.31 0.31 4.55
N GLU A 67 14.36 -0.04 5.26
CA GLU A 67 15.50 0.85 5.47
C GLU A 67 16.52 0.64 4.36
N ALA A 68 16.93 1.71 3.71
CA ALA A 68 18.01 1.70 2.72
C ALA A 68 19.03 2.79 3.03
N ILE A 69 20.30 2.45 2.94
CA ILE A 69 21.41 3.39 2.96
C ILE A 69 21.87 3.60 1.52
N LEU A 70 21.83 4.84 1.05
CA LEU A 70 22.21 5.19 -0.32
C LEU A 70 23.51 6.03 -0.26
N ASP A 71 24.57 5.54 -0.91
CA ASP A 71 25.83 6.30 -1.07
C ASP A 71 25.73 7.22 -2.31
N LEU A 72 25.02 8.32 -2.14
CA LEU A 72 24.87 9.33 -3.18
C LEU A 72 25.96 10.40 -3.07
N LYS A 73 26.51 10.84 -4.20
CA LYS A 73 27.53 11.89 -4.26
C LYS A 73 26.94 13.26 -4.57
N GLU A 74 25.77 13.30 -5.16
CA GLU A 74 25.04 14.52 -5.55
C GLU A 74 23.53 14.35 -5.31
N PRO A 75 22.76 15.45 -5.24
CA PRO A 75 21.31 15.36 -5.21
C PRO A 75 20.79 14.52 -6.38
N THR A 76 20.06 13.46 -6.06
CA THR A 76 19.57 12.47 -7.03
C THR A 76 18.08 12.37 -6.96
N LEU A 77 17.40 12.44 -8.11
CA LEU A 77 15.98 12.12 -8.20
C LEU A 77 15.84 10.61 -8.15
N VAL A 78 15.33 10.11 -7.02
CA VAL A 78 15.14 8.69 -6.79
C VAL A 78 13.69 8.33 -7.09
N ARG A 79 13.48 7.29 -7.92
CA ARG A 79 12.20 6.64 -8.12
C ARG A 79 12.09 5.45 -7.20
N ALA A 80 11.08 5.46 -6.34
CA ALA A 80 10.67 4.31 -5.55
C ALA A 80 9.51 3.58 -6.26
N GLU A 81 9.67 2.28 -6.45
CA GLU A 81 8.61 1.37 -6.90
C GLU A 81 8.24 0.48 -5.73
N ALA A 82 6.95 0.36 -5.43
CA ALA A 82 6.42 -0.53 -4.41
C ALA A 82 5.43 -1.50 -5.05
N ALA A 83 5.64 -2.80 -4.87
CA ALA A 83 4.78 -3.86 -5.40
C ALA A 83 4.33 -4.78 -4.27
N GLY A 84 3.03 -4.93 -4.11
CA GLY A 84 2.48 -5.77 -3.03
C GLY A 84 0.96 -5.75 -2.94
N PRO A 85 0.41 -6.43 -1.94
CA PRO A 85 1.10 -7.18 -0.88
C PRO A 85 1.68 -8.51 -1.40
N MET A 86 2.85 -8.89 -0.89
CA MET A 86 3.55 -10.09 -1.40
C MET A 86 2.86 -11.40 -1.00
N GLY A 87 2.12 -11.42 0.10
CA GLY A 87 1.30 -12.56 0.54
C GLY A 87 0.04 -12.79 -0.32
N LYS A 88 -0.26 -11.86 -1.24
CA LYS A 88 -1.40 -11.92 -2.17
C LYS A 88 -0.98 -11.63 -3.60
N PRO A 89 -0.15 -12.47 -4.23
CA PRO A 89 0.48 -12.16 -5.51
C PRO A 89 -0.52 -11.90 -6.64
N ARG A 90 -1.69 -12.56 -6.62
CA ARG A 90 -2.76 -12.36 -7.64
C ARG A 90 -3.48 -11.03 -7.51
N ALA A 91 -3.38 -10.37 -6.35
CA ALA A 91 -3.95 -9.06 -6.07
C ALA A 91 -2.86 -8.00 -5.80
N SER A 92 -1.60 -8.33 -6.10
CA SER A 92 -0.49 -7.40 -5.96
C SER A 92 -0.61 -6.24 -6.95
N ILE A 93 -0.42 -5.04 -6.45
CA ILE A 93 -0.49 -3.79 -7.21
C ILE A 93 0.87 -3.11 -7.11
N ARG A 94 1.25 -2.39 -8.17
CA ARG A 94 2.47 -1.59 -8.22
C ARG A 94 2.13 -0.12 -8.22
N VAL A 95 2.87 0.65 -7.40
CA VAL A 95 2.84 2.11 -7.39
C VAL A 95 4.25 2.65 -7.48
N THR A 96 4.38 3.88 -7.96
CA THR A 96 5.66 4.58 -8.06
C THR A 96 5.53 5.98 -7.48
N SER A 97 6.64 6.47 -6.95
CA SER A 97 6.78 7.86 -6.48
C SER A 97 8.21 8.31 -6.71
N GLU A 98 8.42 9.60 -6.88
CA GLU A 98 9.75 10.18 -7.04
C GLU A 98 10.01 11.23 -5.97
N LEU A 99 11.26 11.26 -5.49
CA LEU A 99 11.70 12.22 -4.49
C LEU A 99 13.17 12.58 -4.72
N TRP A 100 13.50 13.85 -4.58
CA TRP A 100 14.88 14.29 -4.53
C TRP A 100 15.51 13.87 -3.21
N VAL A 101 16.55 13.04 -3.29
CA VAL A 101 17.34 12.59 -2.15
C VAL A 101 18.67 13.34 -2.17
N ILE A 102 18.97 14.01 -1.06
CA ILE A 102 20.14 14.87 -0.93
C ILE A 102 21.19 14.14 -0.05
N PRO A 103 22.45 14.02 -0.48
CA PRO A 103 23.52 13.44 0.32
C PRO A 103 23.61 14.08 1.71
N GLY A 104 23.80 13.25 2.74
CA GLY A 104 23.88 13.71 4.13
C GLY A 104 22.55 14.19 4.74
N ARG A 105 21.44 14.07 4.04
CA ARG A 105 20.10 14.36 4.55
C ARG A 105 19.28 13.07 4.66
N ASP A 106 19.05 12.62 5.89
CA ASP A 106 18.25 11.43 6.14
C ASP A 106 16.76 11.72 6.03
N ILE A 107 16.02 10.76 5.47
CA ILE A 107 14.56 10.75 5.46
C ILE A 107 14.10 9.91 6.65
N LEU A 108 13.87 10.58 7.78
CA LEU A 108 13.55 9.98 9.09
C LEU A 108 12.06 10.13 9.44
N GLY A 109 11.70 9.77 10.66
CA GLY A 109 10.33 9.82 11.17
C GLY A 109 9.42 8.86 10.40
N ASP A 110 8.35 9.38 9.84
CA ASP A 110 7.42 8.56 9.02
C ASP A 110 8.06 8.06 7.72
N GLY A 111 9.21 8.64 7.33
CA GLY A 111 9.91 8.25 6.14
C GLY A 111 9.25 8.72 4.84
N TRP A 112 9.60 8.07 3.74
CA TRP A 112 8.96 8.25 2.44
C TRP A 112 7.82 7.26 2.31
N ILE A 113 6.56 7.74 2.36
CA ILE A 113 5.36 6.91 2.32
C ILE A 113 4.85 6.81 0.88
N LEU A 114 4.72 5.57 0.37
CA LEU A 114 3.97 5.25 -0.84
C LEU A 114 2.60 4.71 -0.45
N THR A 115 1.58 5.02 -1.24
CA THR A 115 0.20 4.63 -0.96
C THR A 115 -0.30 3.64 -1.99
N LEU A 116 -0.71 2.44 -1.54
CA LEU A 116 -1.45 1.45 -2.31
C LEU A 116 -2.96 1.67 -2.14
N PRO A 117 -3.82 1.16 -3.04
CA PRO A 117 -5.27 1.15 -2.84
C PRO A 117 -5.68 0.56 -1.49
N GLY A 118 -6.83 0.98 -0.97
CA GLY A 118 -7.29 0.55 0.37
C GLY A 118 -7.74 -0.91 0.45
N LEU A 119 -8.08 -1.53 -0.69
CA LEU A 119 -8.66 -2.86 -0.77
C LEU A 119 -7.80 -3.80 -1.61
N VAL A 120 -7.77 -5.06 -1.20
CA VAL A 120 -7.30 -6.19 -1.99
C VAL A 120 -8.50 -6.97 -2.49
N VAL A 121 -8.53 -7.31 -3.78
CA VAL A 121 -9.62 -8.05 -4.43
C VAL A 121 -9.04 -9.29 -5.10
N GLU A 122 -9.55 -10.46 -4.72
CA GLU A 122 -9.16 -11.76 -5.29
C GLU A 122 -10.37 -12.35 -6.03
N PRO A 123 -10.52 -12.08 -7.34
CA PRO A 123 -11.63 -12.62 -8.12
C PRO A 123 -11.39 -14.08 -8.48
N THR A 124 -12.49 -14.84 -8.55
CA THR A 124 -12.53 -16.19 -9.11
C THR A 124 -13.69 -16.29 -10.10
N ALA A 125 -13.49 -17.02 -11.19
CA ALA A 125 -14.51 -17.26 -12.18
C ALA A 125 -14.77 -18.76 -12.32
N SER A 126 -16.03 -19.16 -12.47
CA SER A 126 -16.45 -20.51 -12.79
C SER A 126 -17.49 -20.46 -13.93
N SER A 127 -17.41 -21.42 -14.85
CA SER A 127 -18.40 -21.56 -15.93
C SER A 127 -19.32 -22.75 -15.68
N THR A 128 -20.58 -22.61 -16.03
CA THR A 128 -21.55 -23.74 -16.06
C THR A 128 -21.49 -24.44 -17.41
N PRO A 129 -21.93 -25.71 -17.50
CA PRO A 129 -22.04 -26.42 -18.77
C PRO A 129 -22.91 -25.67 -19.83
N GLU A 130 -23.84 -24.85 -19.39
CA GLU A 130 -24.76 -24.05 -20.23
C GLU A 130 -24.10 -22.75 -20.72
N GLY A 131 -22.82 -22.52 -20.39
CA GLY A 131 -22.05 -21.36 -20.85
C GLY A 131 -22.20 -20.07 -20.00
N ALA A 132 -22.96 -20.15 -18.90
CA ALA A 132 -23.01 -19.02 -17.96
C ALA A 132 -21.68 -18.90 -17.16
N VAL A 133 -21.22 -17.67 -16.92
CA VAL A 133 -20.00 -17.39 -16.13
C VAL A 133 -20.41 -16.73 -14.82
N THR A 134 -20.04 -17.36 -13.71
CA THR A 134 -20.19 -16.79 -12.38
C THR A 134 -18.84 -16.23 -11.91
N ILE A 135 -18.82 -14.96 -11.55
CA ILE A 135 -17.64 -14.30 -10.97
C ILE A 135 -17.92 -14.02 -9.50
N THR A 136 -17.03 -14.52 -8.64
CA THR A 136 -17.03 -14.22 -7.22
C THR A 136 -15.74 -13.50 -6.86
N ALA A 137 -15.75 -12.62 -5.84
CA ALA A 137 -14.56 -11.94 -5.38
C ALA A 137 -14.49 -11.96 -3.87
N LYS A 138 -13.30 -12.31 -3.35
CA LYS A 138 -12.96 -12.11 -1.96
C LYS A 138 -12.35 -10.73 -1.81
N VAL A 139 -12.93 -9.89 -0.96
CA VAL A 139 -12.46 -8.52 -0.71
C VAL A 139 -12.02 -8.38 0.73
N ALA A 140 -10.87 -7.77 0.96
CA ALA A 140 -10.34 -7.47 2.28
C ALA A 140 -9.65 -6.09 2.26
N LEU A 141 -9.36 -5.55 3.45
CA LEU A 141 -8.52 -4.37 3.55
C LEU A 141 -7.08 -4.71 3.13
N MET A 142 -6.42 -3.80 2.42
CA MET A 142 -5.08 -4.01 1.84
C MET A 142 -4.03 -4.39 2.89
N TYR A 143 -4.19 -3.97 4.14
CA TYR A 143 -3.33 -4.34 5.25
C TYR A 143 -3.76 -5.64 5.97
N GLY A 144 -4.74 -6.38 5.45
CA GLY A 144 -5.06 -7.76 5.80
C GLY A 144 -6.26 -7.97 6.73
N CYS A 145 -6.89 -6.93 7.27
CA CYS A 145 -8.09 -7.11 8.07
C CYS A 145 -9.30 -7.44 7.18
N PRO A 146 -10.19 -8.35 7.63
CA PRO A 146 -11.45 -8.61 6.94
C PRO A 146 -12.36 -7.38 6.97
N ILE A 147 -13.27 -7.31 6.00
CA ILE A 147 -14.37 -6.35 6.00
C ILE A 147 -15.55 -7.01 6.72
N GLU A 148 -15.96 -6.44 7.86
CA GLU A 148 -17.06 -6.95 8.69
C GLU A 148 -18.19 -5.93 8.73
N LYS A 149 -19.46 -6.41 8.81
CA LYS A 149 -20.63 -5.55 8.94
C LYS A 149 -20.52 -4.69 10.20
N GLY A 150 -20.59 -3.37 10.04
CA GLY A 150 -20.38 -2.41 11.12
C GLY A 150 -18.91 -2.16 11.51
N GLY A 151 -17.96 -2.89 10.88
CA GLY A 151 -16.53 -2.69 11.02
C GLY A 151 -15.98 -1.62 10.07
N ARG A 152 -14.65 -1.47 10.07
CA ARG A 152 -13.98 -0.56 9.11
C ARG A 152 -14.14 -1.08 7.69
N GLY A 153 -14.38 -0.16 6.75
CA GLY A 153 -14.60 -0.48 5.34
C GLY A 153 -16.06 -0.63 4.95
N THR A 154 -16.99 -0.69 5.91
CA THR A 154 -18.41 -0.63 5.62
C THR A 154 -18.90 0.82 5.70
N ARG A 155 -18.74 1.59 4.61
CA ARG A 155 -19.68 2.68 4.36
C ARG A 155 -20.97 2.04 3.86
N PRO A 156 -22.16 2.43 4.37
CA PRO A 156 -23.40 2.04 3.70
C PRO A 156 -23.32 2.60 2.26
N ILE A 157 -23.24 1.70 1.30
CA ILE A 157 -23.50 2.07 -0.09
C ILE A 157 -25.00 2.35 -0.11
N SER A 158 -25.39 3.62 -0.19
CA SER A 158 -26.74 3.97 -0.58
C SER A 158 -27.01 3.26 -1.90
N PRO A 159 -28.09 2.47 -2.04
CA PRO A 159 -28.44 1.88 -3.31
C PRO A 159 -28.74 3.03 -4.27
N GLY A 160 -27.75 3.41 -5.07
CA GLY A 160 -27.98 4.20 -6.26
C GLY A 160 -28.78 3.30 -7.19
N SER A 161 -30.04 3.66 -7.41
CA SER A 161 -30.88 3.08 -8.43
C SER A 161 -30.22 3.26 -9.80
N ALA A 162 -29.49 2.26 -10.27
CA ALA A 162 -29.20 2.11 -11.68
C ALA A 162 -30.40 1.37 -12.28
N GLU A 163 -31.41 2.10 -12.70
CA GLU A 163 -32.36 1.58 -13.66
C GLU A 163 -31.65 1.42 -15.01
N PRO A 164 -31.74 0.26 -15.67
CA PRO A 164 -31.28 0.15 -17.04
C PRO A 164 -32.30 0.88 -17.92
N GLU A 165 -31.89 1.97 -18.59
CA GLU A 165 -32.65 2.50 -19.71
C GLU A 165 -32.67 1.43 -20.81
N ALA A 166 -33.84 0.86 -21.03
CA ALA A 166 -34.17 0.07 -22.20
C ALA A 166 -34.42 1.04 -23.38
N SER A 167 -33.68 0.86 -24.44
CA SER A 167 -34.01 1.30 -25.80
C SER A 167 -33.73 0.19 -26.77
#